data_14d137b24daa94d00183274e4d3bff84
#
_entry.id   14d137b24daa94d00183274e4d3bff84
#
_cell.length_a   1.000
_cell.length_b   1.000
_cell.length_c   1.000
_cell.angle_alpha   90.00
_cell.angle_beta   90.00
_cell.angle_gamma   90.00
#
_symmetry.space_group_name_H-M   'P 1'
#
loop_
_entity.id
_entity.type
_entity.pdbx_description
1 polymer ?
#
loop_
_entity_poly.entity_id
_entity_poly.type
_entity_poly.pdbx_seq_one_letter_code
_entity_poly.pdbx_strand_id
1 'polypeptide(L)'
;MIFRIACFLFGATLLAQTNPLWHEQKIKNYLPHMTWPEVQELLTRSDMVIIPVASIEEHGPQTPIGTDYLSGVERAKLIAQKTDVLVAPIILPGLSPYHMEFPGTITISHDTLQRVYFESAQSLIHHGFRRILFLNSHAGNQFLTSYVADRINQETAAIAVELGASMRGAARTSTFDRHAGVAETSGAMYLFPNLVDLSKAGKNDLTLPEHLNKALPQVVAGDAVATQVFLAEALKPKETGKHTSTREMSATGVWSERDTRESTAEQGRAATESFVNAAVAFIEKWKTLRPLAPLADRQAK
;
A
#
# COMPACT_ATOMS: atom_id res chain seq x y z
N MET A 1 -13.91 -47.47 61.88
CA MET A 1 -14.31 -46.11 61.40
C MET A 1 -13.10 -45.55 60.64
N ILE A 2 -13.11 -45.68 59.35
CA ILE A 2 -11.98 -45.28 58.50
C ILE A 2 -12.32 -43.94 57.86
N PHE A 3 -11.63 -42.85 58.28
CA PHE A 3 -11.77 -41.52 57.70
C PHE A 3 -11.00 -41.50 56.38
N ARG A 4 -11.73 -41.35 55.24
CA ARG A 4 -11.13 -41.02 53.94
C ARG A 4 -10.95 -39.51 53.85
N ILE A 5 -9.72 -39.04 53.84
CA ILE A 5 -9.38 -37.65 53.52
C ILE A 5 -9.39 -37.54 51.99
N ALA A 6 -10.35 -36.80 51.48
CA ALA A 6 -10.37 -36.41 50.07
C ALA A 6 -9.47 -35.16 49.86
N CYS A 7 -8.29 -35.35 49.27
CA CYS A 7 -7.47 -34.23 48.80
C CYS A 7 -8.12 -33.61 47.55
N PHE A 8 -8.70 -32.44 47.68
CA PHE A 8 -9.06 -31.59 46.55
C PHE A 8 -7.78 -30.91 46.03
N LEU A 9 -7.26 -31.40 44.92
CA LEU A 9 -6.26 -30.68 44.13
C LEU A 9 -6.97 -29.52 43.41
N PHE A 10 -6.87 -28.31 43.96
CA PHE A 10 -7.16 -27.11 43.21
C PHE A 10 -6.09 -26.92 42.14
N GLY A 11 -6.38 -27.33 40.92
CA GLY A 11 -5.60 -26.95 39.74
C GLY A 11 -5.77 -25.47 39.51
N ALA A 12 -4.81 -24.66 39.99
CA ALA A 12 -4.70 -23.27 39.54
C ALA A 12 -4.34 -23.30 38.05
N THR A 13 -5.32 -23.09 37.18
CA THR A 13 -5.07 -22.72 35.80
C THR A 13 -4.39 -21.36 35.84
N LEU A 14 -3.06 -21.36 35.67
CA LEU A 14 -2.34 -20.13 35.33
C LEU A 14 -2.93 -19.65 34.00
N LEU A 15 -3.84 -18.68 34.05
CA LEU A 15 -4.24 -17.89 32.91
C LEU A 15 -2.96 -17.17 32.45
N ALA A 16 -2.37 -17.63 31.36
CA ALA A 16 -1.24 -16.96 30.76
C ALA A 16 -1.64 -15.50 30.54
N GLN A 17 -0.89 -14.57 31.13
CA GLN A 17 -1.13 -13.15 31.01
C GLN A 17 -0.88 -12.78 29.55
N THR A 18 -1.97 -12.56 28.79
CA THR A 18 -1.90 -12.17 27.39
C THR A 18 -1.65 -10.67 27.27
N ASN A 19 -0.94 -10.26 26.23
CA ASN A 19 -0.76 -8.85 25.92
C ASN A 19 -2.13 -8.20 25.63
N PRO A 20 -2.61 -7.24 26.45
CA PRO A 20 -3.94 -6.64 26.28
C PRO A 20 -4.07 -5.78 25.01
N LEU A 21 -2.95 -5.41 24.37
CA LEU A 21 -2.92 -4.65 23.12
C LEU A 21 -2.90 -5.54 21.88
N TRP A 22 -2.78 -6.86 22.05
CA TRP A 22 -2.70 -7.78 20.92
C TRP A 22 -4.10 -8.23 20.48
N HIS A 23 -4.51 -7.80 19.29
CA HIS A 23 -5.82 -8.12 18.70
C HIS A 23 -5.72 -8.77 17.32
N GLU A 24 -4.52 -8.99 16.79
CA GLU A 24 -4.36 -9.56 15.46
C GLU A 24 -4.72 -11.04 15.40
N GLN A 25 -5.41 -11.41 14.31
CA GLN A 25 -5.66 -12.80 13.95
C GLN A 25 -4.69 -13.23 12.86
N LYS A 26 -4.37 -14.53 12.82
CA LYS A 26 -3.53 -15.08 11.76
C LYS A 26 -4.18 -14.92 10.40
N ILE A 27 -3.53 -14.21 9.50
CA ILE A 27 -3.98 -13.95 8.14
C ILE A 27 -3.31 -14.91 7.18
N LYS A 28 -4.12 -15.54 6.30
CA LYS A 28 -3.64 -16.47 5.27
C LYS A 28 -2.60 -15.81 4.37
N ASN A 29 -1.48 -16.51 4.14
CA ASN A 29 -0.41 -16.10 3.22
C ASN A 29 0.20 -14.72 3.48
N TYR A 30 0.04 -14.16 4.68
CA TYR A 30 0.70 -12.94 5.10
C TYR A 30 2.00 -13.32 5.84
N LEU A 31 3.15 -13.08 5.22
CA LEU A 31 4.45 -13.55 5.68
C LEU A 31 4.76 -13.23 7.16
N PRO A 32 4.46 -12.02 7.69
CA PRO A 32 4.66 -11.74 9.11
C PRO A 32 3.88 -12.66 10.06
N HIS A 33 2.84 -13.35 9.60
CA HIS A 33 2.05 -14.31 10.38
C HIS A 33 2.41 -15.78 10.10
N MET A 34 3.37 -16.04 9.23
CA MET A 34 3.74 -17.38 8.79
C MET A 34 5.02 -17.86 9.46
N THR A 35 5.08 -19.14 9.71
CA THR A 35 6.32 -19.85 10.05
C THR A 35 7.06 -20.23 8.76
N TRP A 36 8.37 -20.45 8.83
CA TRP A 36 9.15 -20.83 7.64
C TRP A 36 8.68 -22.15 6.98
N PRO A 37 8.20 -23.20 7.71
CA PRO A 37 7.64 -24.38 7.07
C PRO A 37 6.35 -24.09 6.29
N GLU A 38 5.52 -23.16 6.76
CA GLU A 38 4.31 -22.73 6.02
C GLU A 38 4.66 -22.01 4.72
N VAL A 39 5.76 -21.23 4.72
CA VAL A 39 6.28 -20.63 3.47
C VAL A 39 6.79 -21.69 2.51
N GLN A 40 7.51 -22.70 3.03
CA GLN A 40 8.00 -23.82 2.22
C GLN A 40 6.83 -24.62 1.60
N GLU A 41 5.78 -24.86 2.37
CA GLU A 41 4.56 -25.49 1.85
C GLU A 41 3.90 -24.63 0.77
N LEU A 42 3.77 -23.33 0.99
CA LEU A 42 3.19 -22.40 -0.01
C LEU A 42 3.96 -22.45 -1.33
N LEU A 43 5.29 -22.51 -1.28
CA LEU A 43 6.13 -22.60 -2.46
C LEU A 43 5.89 -23.86 -3.31
N THR A 44 5.29 -24.93 -2.77
CA THR A 44 4.92 -26.11 -3.57
C THR A 44 3.78 -25.82 -4.55
N ARG A 45 2.92 -24.84 -4.27
CA ARG A 45 1.72 -24.48 -5.05
C ARG A 45 1.69 -23.07 -5.60
N SER A 46 2.63 -22.20 -5.21
CA SER A 46 2.71 -20.83 -5.72
C SER A 46 4.15 -20.32 -5.71
N ASP A 47 4.52 -19.59 -6.74
CA ASP A 47 5.79 -18.85 -6.83
C ASP A 47 5.55 -17.34 -6.93
N MET A 48 4.34 -16.89 -6.60
CA MET A 48 3.93 -15.50 -6.64
C MET A 48 4.04 -14.84 -5.27
N VAL A 49 4.55 -13.61 -5.26
CA VAL A 49 4.57 -12.76 -4.06
C VAL A 49 4.17 -11.33 -4.37
N ILE A 50 3.30 -10.77 -3.56
CA ILE A 50 3.04 -9.33 -3.51
C ILE A 50 4.02 -8.71 -2.53
N ILE A 51 4.75 -7.70 -2.98
CA ILE A 51 5.57 -6.82 -2.13
C ILE A 51 4.83 -5.48 -2.04
N PRO A 52 4.10 -5.23 -0.94
CA PRO A 52 3.48 -3.92 -0.74
C PRO A 52 4.56 -2.87 -0.47
N VAL A 53 4.38 -1.69 -1.03
CA VAL A 53 5.23 -0.52 -0.79
C VAL A 53 4.35 0.70 -0.56
N ALA A 54 4.72 1.54 0.40
CA ALA A 54 3.90 2.68 0.81
C ALA A 54 4.77 3.84 1.29
N SER A 55 4.13 4.81 1.94
CA SER A 55 4.80 5.90 2.64
C SER A 55 4.29 6.07 4.08
N ILE A 56 5.00 6.88 4.82
CA ILE A 56 4.58 7.46 6.10
C ILE A 56 4.56 8.96 5.88
N GLU A 57 3.39 9.50 5.63
CA GLU A 57 3.21 10.91 5.29
C GLU A 57 1.90 11.48 5.79
N GLU A 58 1.80 12.80 5.87
CA GLU A 58 0.54 13.46 6.22
C GLU A 58 -0.58 13.06 5.26
N HIS A 59 -1.78 12.94 5.76
CA HIS A 59 -3.01 12.66 4.99
C HIS A 59 -4.18 13.50 5.51
N GLY A 60 -3.94 14.81 5.66
CA GLY A 60 -4.89 15.72 6.22
C GLY A 60 -5.15 15.50 7.72
N PRO A 61 -6.00 16.33 8.33
CA PRO A 61 -6.28 16.23 9.76
C PRO A 61 -7.23 15.09 10.13
N GLN A 62 -7.94 14.49 9.16
CA GLN A 62 -9.00 13.50 9.38
C GLN A 62 -8.52 12.05 9.30
N THR A 63 -7.36 11.77 8.70
CA THR A 63 -6.81 10.42 8.52
C THR A 63 -5.40 10.29 9.10
N PRO A 64 -4.97 9.08 9.49
CA PRO A 64 -3.67 8.90 10.12
C PRO A 64 -2.52 9.06 9.10
N ILE A 65 -1.36 9.46 9.59
CA ILE A 65 -0.08 9.51 8.81
C ILE A 65 0.24 8.17 8.12
N GLY A 66 -0.21 7.05 8.68
CA GLY A 66 -0.03 5.72 8.10
C GLY A 66 -1.10 5.31 7.08
N THR A 67 -1.85 6.23 6.49
CA THR A 67 -2.95 5.90 5.54
C THR A 67 -2.48 5.03 4.38
N ASP A 68 -1.38 5.36 3.73
CA ASP A 68 -0.81 4.57 2.65
C ASP A 68 -0.36 3.18 3.12
N TYR A 69 0.32 3.14 4.28
CA TYR A 69 0.76 1.90 4.91
C TYR A 69 -0.41 0.95 5.17
N LEU A 70 -1.42 1.42 5.87
CA LEU A 70 -2.59 0.63 6.24
C LEU A 70 -3.38 0.19 5.00
N SER A 71 -3.59 1.10 4.05
CA SER A 71 -4.28 0.81 2.79
C SER A 71 -3.54 -0.26 1.97
N GLY A 72 -2.22 -0.16 1.86
CA GLY A 72 -1.39 -1.12 1.12
C GLY A 72 -1.44 -2.52 1.74
N VAL A 73 -1.26 -2.61 3.06
CA VAL A 73 -1.31 -3.88 3.79
C VAL A 73 -2.69 -4.54 3.71
N GLU A 74 -3.76 -3.78 3.99
CA GLU A 74 -5.11 -4.35 4.02
C GLU A 74 -5.57 -4.81 2.62
N ARG A 75 -5.30 -4.04 1.56
CA ARG A 75 -5.58 -4.46 0.18
C ARG A 75 -4.79 -5.72 -0.21
N ALA A 76 -3.51 -5.81 0.14
CA ALA A 76 -2.69 -6.98 -0.12
C ALA A 76 -3.23 -8.23 0.61
N LYS A 77 -3.60 -8.11 1.88
CA LYS A 77 -4.24 -9.18 2.65
C LYS A 77 -5.55 -9.65 2.00
N LEU A 78 -6.40 -8.72 1.55
CA LEU A 78 -7.66 -9.07 0.87
C LEU A 78 -7.42 -9.84 -0.44
N ILE A 79 -6.39 -9.50 -1.21
CA ILE A 79 -5.99 -10.26 -2.41
C ILE A 79 -5.54 -11.67 -2.01
N ALA A 80 -4.71 -11.80 -0.97
CA ALA A 80 -4.22 -13.10 -0.50
C ALA A 80 -5.34 -14.03 -0.01
N GLN A 81 -6.43 -13.49 0.54
CA GLN A 81 -7.59 -14.31 0.93
C GLN A 81 -8.23 -15.03 -0.27
N LYS A 82 -8.15 -14.43 -1.45
CA LYS A 82 -8.79 -14.92 -2.69
C LYS A 82 -7.83 -15.70 -3.60
N THR A 83 -6.53 -15.71 -3.29
CA THR A 83 -5.48 -16.31 -4.13
C THR A 83 -4.48 -17.10 -3.28
N ASP A 84 -3.56 -17.85 -3.92
CA ASP A 84 -2.41 -18.48 -3.26
C ASP A 84 -1.13 -17.65 -3.42
N VAL A 85 -1.26 -16.32 -3.34
CA VAL A 85 -0.12 -15.40 -3.41
C VAL A 85 0.38 -15.10 -2.01
N LEU A 86 1.70 -15.11 -1.82
CA LEU A 86 2.32 -14.61 -0.60
C LEU A 86 2.20 -13.09 -0.55
N VAL A 87 1.97 -12.53 0.63
CA VAL A 87 2.13 -11.10 0.90
C VAL A 87 3.35 -10.91 1.78
N ALA A 88 4.35 -10.22 1.27
CA ALA A 88 5.55 -9.84 2.03
C ALA A 88 5.21 -8.74 3.05
N PRO A 89 6.08 -8.50 4.06
CA PRO A 89 5.99 -7.30 4.87
C PRO A 89 6.02 -6.06 3.97
N ILE A 90 5.22 -5.04 4.32
CA ILE A 90 5.24 -3.79 3.58
C ILE A 90 6.57 -3.05 3.77
N ILE A 91 7.07 -2.43 2.71
CA ILE A 91 8.32 -1.66 2.75
C ILE A 91 8.02 -0.19 2.99
N LEU A 92 8.65 0.37 3.99
CA LEU A 92 8.52 1.74 4.48
C LEU A 92 9.92 2.34 4.77
N PRO A 93 9.99 3.69 4.92
CA PRO A 93 8.92 4.68 4.84
C PRO A 93 8.59 5.00 3.39
N GLY A 94 8.90 5.47 2.47
CA GLY A 94 8.58 5.86 1.12
C GLY A 94 9.30 7.14 0.70
N LEU A 95 8.93 7.66 -0.46
CA LEU A 95 9.48 8.88 -1.04
C LEU A 95 8.46 10.00 -0.97
N SER A 96 8.52 10.82 0.10
CA SER A 96 7.54 11.86 0.40
C SER A 96 8.18 13.22 0.75
N PRO A 97 9.19 13.69 0.01
CA PRO A 97 9.93 14.90 0.38
C PRO A 97 9.07 16.17 0.33
N TYR A 98 8.02 16.18 -0.49
CA TYR A 98 7.08 17.29 -0.64
C TYR A 98 6.06 17.42 0.51
N HIS A 99 5.98 16.42 1.39
CA HIS A 99 5.14 16.45 2.60
C HIS A 99 5.94 16.76 3.87
N MET A 100 7.25 17.01 3.77
CA MET A 100 8.13 17.19 4.94
C MET A 100 7.84 18.43 5.79
N GLU A 101 7.06 19.37 5.28
CA GLU A 101 6.61 20.53 6.06
C GLU A 101 5.47 20.19 7.07
N PHE A 102 4.96 18.94 7.02
CA PHE A 102 4.00 18.42 7.99
C PHE A 102 4.71 17.47 8.96
N PRO A 103 4.65 17.73 10.28
CA PRO A 103 5.29 16.88 11.27
C PRO A 103 4.81 15.44 11.22
N GLY A 104 5.75 14.49 11.34
CA GLY A 104 5.48 13.06 11.32
C GLY A 104 5.70 12.40 9.97
N THR A 105 5.78 13.14 8.87
CA THR A 105 6.22 12.60 7.57
C THR A 105 7.66 12.11 7.65
N ILE A 106 7.92 10.92 7.12
CA ILE A 106 9.26 10.33 7.02
C ILE A 106 9.53 9.99 5.56
N THR A 107 10.64 10.49 5.03
CA THR A 107 11.06 10.21 3.65
C THR A 107 12.48 9.68 3.59
N ILE A 108 12.78 8.84 2.62
CA ILE A 108 14.15 8.42 2.29
C ILE A 108 14.43 8.66 0.80
N SER A 109 15.70 8.65 0.41
CA SER A 109 16.11 8.97 -0.95
C SER A 109 15.72 7.90 -1.96
N HIS A 110 15.63 8.28 -3.23
CA HIS A 110 15.41 7.37 -4.35
C HIS A 110 16.43 6.22 -4.37
N ASP A 111 17.71 6.53 -4.21
CA ASP A 111 18.78 5.53 -4.25
C ASP A 111 18.67 4.49 -3.13
N THR A 112 18.27 4.92 -1.94
CA THR A 112 18.06 4.00 -0.82
C THR A 112 16.84 3.12 -1.07
N LEU A 113 15.71 3.71 -1.47
CA LEU A 113 14.47 2.96 -1.71
C LEU A 113 14.63 1.91 -2.81
N GLN A 114 15.25 2.26 -3.95
CA GLN A 114 15.45 1.30 -5.04
C GLN A 114 16.27 0.08 -4.59
N ARG A 115 17.29 0.30 -3.73
CA ARG A 115 18.08 -0.80 -3.16
C ARG A 115 17.24 -1.67 -2.25
N VAL A 116 16.49 -1.07 -1.35
CA VAL A 116 15.63 -1.81 -0.41
C VAL A 116 14.60 -2.65 -1.17
N TYR A 117 13.95 -2.09 -2.19
CA TYR A 117 12.97 -2.82 -3.00
C TYR A 117 13.61 -3.99 -3.74
N PHE A 118 14.76 -3.75 -4.39
CA PHE A 118 15.47 -4.76 -5.16
C PHE A 118 16.00 -5.89 -4.28
N GLU A 119 16.70 -5.57 -3.18
CA GLU A 119 17.29 -6.56 -2.27
C GLU A 119 16.22 -7.37 -1.53
N SER A 120 15.08 -6.75 -1.19
CA SER A 120 13.92 -7.47 -0.64
C SER A 120 13.36 -8.48 -1.64
N ALA A 121 13.22 -8.09 -2.90
CA ALA A 121 12.80 -9.01 -3.97
C ALA A 121 13.83 -10.13 -4.19
N GLN A 122 15.14 -9.80 -4.22
CA GLN A 122 16.21 -10.81 -4.36
C GLN A 122 16.16 -11.88 -3.26
N SER A 123 15.88 -11.48 -2.02
CA SER A 123 15.73 -12.42 -0.90
C SER A 123 14.59 -13.41 -1.14
N LEU A 124 13.46 -12.95 -1.65
CA LEU A 124 12.32 -13.80 -1.99
C LEU A 124 12.61 -14.68 -3.22
N ILE A 125 13.31 -14.14 -4.22
CA ILE A 125 13.77 -14.88 -5.41
C ILE A 125 14.72 -16.01 -5.00
N HIS A 126 15.63 -15.77 -4.06
CA HIS A 126 16.52 -16.80 -3.51
C HIS A 126 15.75 -18.02 -2.96
N HIS A 127 14.59 -17.79 -2.34
CA HIS A 127 13.76 -18.86 -1.79
C HIS A 127 12.89 -19.59 -2.84
N GLY A 128 12.86 -19.13 -4.08
CA GLY A 128 12.12 -19.80 -5.17
C GLY A 128 10.86 -19.07 -5.64
N PHE A 129 10.58 -17.86 -5.15
CA PHE A 129 9.58 -16.99 -5.78
C PHE A 129 10.11 -16.52 -7.12
N ARG A 130 9.23 -16.49 -8.14
CA ARG A 130 9.61 -16.17 -9.54
C ARG A 130 8.70 -15.14 -10.18
N ARG A 131 7.57 -14.83 -9.55
CA ARG A 131 6.62 -13.83 -10.00
C ARG A 131 6.40 -12.81 -8.91
N ILE A 132 6.98 -11.62 -9.08
CA ILE A 132 7.00 -10.54 -8.10
C ILE A 132 5.97 -9.48 -8.51
N LEU A 133 5.07 -9.12 -7.61
CA LEU A 133 4.08 -8.08 -7.82
C LEU A 133 4.32 -6.95 -6.82
N PHE A 134 4.85 -5.82 -7.27
CA PHE A 134 4.86 -4.62 -6.43
C PHE A 134 3.44 -4.05 -6.35
N LEU A 135 2.94 -3.85 -5.14
CA LEU A 135 1.68 -3.17 -4.88
C LEU A 135 1.97 -1.84 -4.22
N ASN A 136 1.94 -0.79 -5.02
CA ASN A 136 2.24 0.56 -4.56
C ASN A 136 0.96 1.29 -4.16
N SER A 137 0.92 1.78 -2.91
CA SER A 137 -0.16 2.60 -2.36
C SER A 137 0.18 4.09 -2.22
N HIS A 138 1.36 4.52 -2.70
CA HIS A 138 1.85 5.89 -2.62
C HIS A 138 2.35 6.39 -3.98
N ALA A 139 1.81 7.52 -4.45
CA ALA A 139 2.14 8.04 -5.78
C ALA A 139 3.63 8.35 -5.97
N GLY A 140 4.31 8.83 -4.92
CA GLY A 140 5.74 9.16 -4.96
C GLY A 140 6.66 7.98 -5.27
N ASN A 141 6.26 6.75 -4.94
CA ASN A 141 7.04 5.54 -5.22
C ASN A 141 6.89 5.03 -6.66
N GLN A 142 5.96 5.57 -7.46
CA GLN A 142 5.51 4.98 -8.72
C GLN A 142 6.63 4.68 -9.71
N PHE A 143 7.51 5.64 -9.94
CA PHE A 143 8.61 5.47 -10.89
C PHE A 143 9.67 4.50 -10.37
N LEU A 144 9.88 4.47 -9.05
CA LEU A 144 10.83 3.55 -8.43
C LEU A 144 10.36 2.11 -8.50
N THR A 145 9.09 1.85 -8.21
CA THR A 145 8.54 0.48 -8.31
C THR A 145 8.58 -0.05 -9.73
N SER A 146 8.27 0.80 -10.72
CA SER A 146 8.36 0.43 -12.13
C SER A 146 9.80 0.17 -12.57
N TYR A 147 10.74 1.03 -12.17
CA TYR A 147 12.17 0.86 -12.44
C TYR A 147 12.72 -0.42 -11.82
N VAL A 148 12.41 -0.69 -10.55
CA VAL A 148 12.89 -1.90 -9.87
C VAL A 148 12.25 -3.16 -10.45
N ALA A 149 10.98 -3.11 -10.86
CA ALA A 149 10.36 -4.23 -11.55
C ALA A 149 11.09 -4.54 -12.88
N ASP A 150 11.40 -3.52 -13.68
CA ASP A 150 12.20 -3.69 -14.90
C ASP A 150 13.60 -4.24 -14.61
N ARG A 151 14.26 -3.71 -13.60
CA ARG A 151 15.57 -4.17 -13.17
C ARG A 151 15.58 -5.65 -12.76
N ILE A 152 14.56 -6.10 -12.03
CA ILE A 152 14.39 -7.53 -11.69
C ILE A 152 14.26 -8.35 -12.97
N ASN A 153 13.50 -7.88 -13.96
CA ASN A 153 13.30 -8.56 -15.24
C ASN A 153 14.59 -8.67 -16.05
N GLN A 154 15.51 -7.72 -15.91
CA GLN A 154 16.79 -7.70 -16.64
C GLN A 154 17.89 -8.48 -15.91
N GLU A 155 17.91 -8.48 -14.58
CA GLU A 155 19.05 -8.93 -13.79
C GLU A 155 18.83 -10.28 -13.09
N THR A 156 17.60 -10.83 -13.10
CA THR A 156 17.26 -12.04 -12.35
C THR A 156 16.45 -13.04 -13.17
N ALA A 157 16.31 -14.27 -12.66
CA ALA A 157 15.44 -15.29 -13.24
C ALA A 157 13.93 -15.08 -12.93
N ALA A 158 13.57 -14.07 -12.16
CA ALA A 158 12.19 -13.74 -11.84
C ALA A 158 11.58 -12.79 -12.86
N ILE A 159 10.26 -12.68 -12.83
CA ILE A 159 9.49 -11.66 -13.56
C ILE A 159 8.78 -10.79 -12.55
N ALA A 160 8.94 -9.48 -12.68
CA ALA A 160 8.31 -8.51 -11.81
C ALA A 160 7.41 -7.56 -12.60
N VAL A 161 6.30 -7.15 -11.96
CA VAL A 161 5.38 -6.11 -12.47
C VAL A 161 5.01 -5.16 -11.34
N GLU A 162 4.70 -3.92 -11.68
CA GLU A 162 3.99 -3.02 -10.78
C GLU A 162 2.49 -3.24 -11.01
N LEU A 163 1.80 -3.76 -9.98
CA LEU A 163 0.44 -4.26 -10.09
C LEU A 163 -0.57 -3.13 -10.37
N GLY A 164 -0.44 -1.99 -9.70
CA GLY A 164 -1.33 -0.85 -9.90
C GLY A 164 -1.24 -0.26 -11.31
N ALA A 165 -0.04 -0.15 -11.88
CA ALA A 165 0.17 0.31 -13.25
C ALA A 165 -0.48 -0.64 -14.27
N SER A 166 -0.37 -1.94 -14.02
CA SER A 166 -0.92 -2.98 -14.88
C SER A 166 -2.46 -3.01 -14.92
N MET A 167 -3.12 -2.41 -13.91
CA MET A 167 -4.58 -2.42 -13.77
C MET A 167 -5.21 -1.05 -14.06
N ARG A 168 -4.41 -0.02 -14.37
CA ARG A 168 -4.96 1.31 -14.60
C ARG A 168 -5.78 1.37 -15.87
N GLY A 169 -7.12 1.33 -15.70
CA GLY A 169 -8.02 2.01 -16.63
C GLY A 169 -8.08 3.48 -16.24
N ALA A 170 -8.08 4.38 -17.21
CA ALA A 170 -8.18 5.81 -16.95
C ALA A 170 -9.55 6.14 -16.29
N ALA A 171 -9.60 6.07 -14.96
CA ALA A 171 -10.73 6.59 -14.22
C ALA A 171 -10.71 8.12 -14.36
N ARG A 172 -11.56 8.65 -15.24
CA ARG A 172 -11.81 10.08 -15.34
C ARG A 172 -12.62 10.50 -14.13
N THR A 173 -12.07 11.40 -13.32
CA THR A 173 -12.81 12.06 -12.24
C THR A 173 -13.35 13.40 -12.75
N SER A 174 -14.51 13.82 -12.27
CA SER A 174 -15.10 15.13 -12.62
C SER A 174 -14.47 16.27 -11.81
N THR A 175 -13.66 15.97 -10.81
CA THR A 175 -13.05 16.93 -9.90
C THR A 175 -11.64 16.47 -9.55
N PHE A 176 -10.79 17.43 -9.19
CA PHE A 176 -9.44 17.16 -8.70
C PHE A 176 -9.50 16.55 -7.30
N ASP A 177 -8.99 15.33 -7.15
CA ASP A 177 -8.95 14.59 -5.88
C ASP A 177 -7.73 13.64 -5.91
N ARG A 178 -6.60 14.06 -5.32
CA ARG A 178 -5.30 13.41 -5.52
C ARG A 178 -4.62 12.92 -4.26
N HIS A 179 -4.75 13.64 -3.13
CA HIS A 179 -4.10 13.28 -1.89
C HIS A 179 -4.97 13.66 -0.70
N ALA A 180 -5.10 12.77 0.28
CA ALA A 180 -5.88 12.93 1.50
C ALA A 180 -7.34 13.37 1.27
N GLY A 181 -7.85 13.26 0.04
CA GLY A 181 -9.17 13.69 -0.36
C GLY A 181 -10.27 12.68 -0.07
N VAL A 182 -11.39 12.82 -0.79
CA VAL A 182 -12.58 11.98 -0.58
C VAL A 182 -12.30 10.51 -0.87
N ALA A 183 -11.51 10.20 -1.91
CA ALA A 183 -11.22 8.81 -2.28
C ALA A 183 -10.41 8.09 -1.21
N GLU A 184 -9.34 8.71 -0.70
CA GLU A 184 -8.47 8.10 0.32
C GLU A 184 -9.14 8.08 1.69
N THR A 185 -9.82 9.15 2.08
CA THR A 185 -10.61 9.18 3.33
C THR A 185 -11.71 8.11 3.32
N SER A 186 -12.42 7.92 2.22
CA SER A 186 -13.41 6.83 2.08
C SER A 186 -12.77 5.46 2.20
N GLY A 187 -11.60 5.25 1.57
CA GLY A 187 -10.81 4.02 1.72
C GLY A 187 -10.44 3.74 3.16
N ALA A 188 -9.95 4.75 3.87
CA ALA A 188 -9.60 4.67 5.29
C ALA A 188 -10.82 4.33 6.17
N MET A 189 -11.97 4.95 5.91
CA MET A 189 -13.23 4.65 6.61
C MET A 189 -13.69 3.20 6.45
N TYR A 190 -13.36 2.55 5.34
CA TYR A 190 -13.68 1.15 5.12
C TYR A 190 -12.62 0.21 5.72
N LEU A 191 -11.34 0.49 5.51
CA LEU A 191 -10.25 -0.42 5.85
C LEU A 191 -9.82 -0.34 7.32
N PHE A 192 -9.85 0.85 7.92
CA PHE A 192 -9.41 1.10 9.30
C PHE A 192 -10.21 2.24 9.97
N PRO A 193 -11.55 2.07 10.10
CA PRO A 193 -12.48 3.14 10.52
C PRO A 193 -12.15 3.76 11.87
N ASN A 194 -11.58 2.99 12.79
CA ASN A 194 -11.25 3.46 14.15
C ASN A 194 -10.10 4.49 14.20
N LEU A 195 -9.41 4.71 13.08
CA LEU A 195 -8.31 5.68 12.96
C LEU A 195 -8.72 6.94 12.21
N VAL A 196 -9.97 7.04 11.75
CA VAL A 196 -10.50 8.19 11.00
C VAL A 196 -11.32 9.09 11.92
N ASP A 197 -11.02 10.39 11.92
CA ASP A 197 -11.74 11.41 12.68
C ASP A 197 -12.45 12.38 11.72
N LEU A 198 -13.67 12.04 11.32
CA LEU A 198 -14.45 12.87 10.39
C LEU A 198 -14.85 14.23 10.98
N SER A 199 -14.74 14.45 12.29
CA SER A 199 -14.99 15.78 12.88
C SER A 199 -13.97 16.82 12.41
N LYS A 200 -12.82 16.36 11.92
CA LYS A 200 -11.73 17.19 11.35
C LYS A 200 -11.79 17.29 9.84
N ALA A 201 -12.72 16.56 9.19
CA ALA A 201 -12.92 16.67 7.75
C ALA A 201 -13.56 18.00 7.35
N GLY A 202 -13.27 18.50 6.16
CA GLY A 202 -13.81 19.76 5.68
C GLY A 202 -13.45 20.05 4.23
N LYS A 203 -13.93 21.19 3.75
CA LYS A 203 -13.51 21.75 2.49
C LYS A 203 -12.11 22.34 2.63
N ASN A 204 -11.30 22.14 1.61
CA ASN A 204 -9.95 22.69 1.53
C ASN A 204 -9.85 23.66 0.37
N ASP A 205 -9.16 24.76 0.60
CA ASP A 205 -8.83 25.70 -0.46
C ASP A 205 -7.40 25.40 -0.94
N LEU A 206 -7.27 25.13 -2.24
CA LEU A 206 -5.98 24.93 -2.87
C LEU A 206 -5.38 26.25 -3.28
N THR A 207 -4.14 26.50 -2.89
CA THR A 207 -3.35 27.66 -3.30
C THR A 207 -2.33 27.22 -4.34
N LEU A 208 -2.73 27.23 -5.61
CA LEU A 208 -1.86 26.86 -6.72
C LEU A 208 -1.23 28.11 -7.36
N PRO A 209 0.02 28.03 -7.82
CA PRO A 209 0.56 29.02 -8.74
C PRO A 209 -0.36 29.24 -9.93
N GLU A 210 -0.41 30.45 -10.47
CA GLU A 210 -1.38 30.83 -11.51
C GLU A 210 -1.37 29.88 -12.72
N HIS A 211 -0.19 29.48 -13.17
CA HIS A 211 -0.04 28.58 -14.33
C HIS A 211 -0.54 27.16 -14.05
N LEU A 212 -0.35 26.63 -12.83
CA LEU A 212 -0.91 25.34 -12.43
C LEU A 212 -2.43 25.42 -12.25
N ASN A 213 -2.91 26.51 -11.69
CA ASN A 213 -4.35 26.73 -11.55
C ASN A 213 -5.05 26.80 -12.93
N LYS A 214 -4.43 27.44 -13.91
CA LYS A 214 -4.92 27.45 -15.30
C LYS A 214 -4.90 26.07 -15.97
N ALA A 215 -3.94 25.21 -15.62
CA ALA A 215 -3.83 23.86 -16.15
C ALA A 215 -4.83 22.88 -15.51
N LEU A 216 -5.31 23.14 -14.29
CA LEU A 216 -6.12 22.23 -13.51
C LEU A 216 -7.35 21.69 -14.24
N PRO A 217 -8.17 22.47 -14.96
CA PRO A 217 -9.31 21.95 -15.71
C PRO A 217 -8.92 20.91 -16.77
N GLN A 218 -7.76 21.09 -17.43
CA GLN A 218 -7.25 20.15 -18.42
C GLN A 218 -6.77 18.84 -17.75
N VAL A 219 -6.11 18.96 -16.60
CA VAL A 219 -5.69 17.79 -15.79
C VAL A 219 -6.90 16.97 -15.35
N VAL A 220 -7.96 17.64 -14.87
CA VAL A 220 -9.23 17.00 -14.49
C VAL A 220 -9.90 16.32 -15.70
N ALA A 221 -9.86 16.96 -16.87
CA ALA A 221 -10.39 16.39 -18.12
C ALA A 221 -9.54 15.19 -18.63
N GLY A 222 -8.38 14.91 -18.02
CA GLY A 222 -7.53 13.79 -18.38
C GLY A 222 -6.61 14.07 -19.57
N ASP A 223 -6.30 15.35 -19.88
CA ASP A 223 -5.28 15.69 -20.86
C ASP A 223 -3.91 15.18 -20.40
N ALA A 224 -3.28 14.33 -21.23
CA ALA A 224 -2.04 13.65 -20.87
C ALA A 224 -0.87 14.63 -20.76
N VAL A 225 -0.79 15.63 -21.63
CA VAL A 225 0.31 16.61 -21.64
C VAL A 225 0.18 17.53 -20.45
N ALA A 226 -1.01 18.11 -20.23
CA ALA A 226 -1.28 18.95 -19.07
C ALA A 226 -1.00 18.21 -17.76
N THR A 227 -1.41 16.94 -17.66
CA THR A 227 -1.15 16.11 -16.48
C THR A 227 0.35 15.88 -16.25
N GLN A 228 1.12 15.58 -17.28
CA GLN A 228 2.57 15.37 -17.14
C GLN A 228 3.30 16.64 -16.72
N VAL A 229 2.99 17.77 -17.33
CA VAL A 229 3.60 19.07 -17.00
C VAL A 229 3.21 19.48 -15.57
N PHE A 230 1.92 19.36 -15.24
CA PHE A 230 1.42 19.65 -13.90
C PHE A 230 2.14 18.82 -12.82
N LEU A 231 2.25 17.52 -13.01
CA LEU A 231 2.92 16.63 -12.04
C LEU A 231 4.44 16.85 -12.00
N ALA A 232 5.05 17.35 -13.05
CA ALA A 232 6.47 17.69 -13.07
C ALA A 232 6.81 18.88 -12.16
N GLU A 233 5.88 19.79 -11.95
CA GLU A 233 6.07 20.98 -11.11
C GLU A 233 5.38 20.87 -9.75
N ALA A 234 4.18 20.31 -9.71
CA ALA A 234 3.41 20.15 -8.50
C ALA A 234 4.03 19.09 -7.56
N LEU A 235 3.80 19.23 -6.26
CA LEU A 235 4.30 18.34 -5.22
C LEU A 235 5.81 18.13 -5.32
N LYS A 236 6.57 19.20 -5.18
CA LYS A 236 8.03 19.20 -5.10
C LYS A 236 8.51 19.68 -3.73
N PRO A 237 9.68 19.21 -3.28
CA PRO A 237 10.27 19.75 -2.08
C PRO A 237 10.49 21.26 -2.17
N LYS A 238 10.29 21.95 -1.05
CA LYS A 238 10.48 23.41 -0.97
C LYS A 238 11.88 23.86 -1.43
N GLU A 239 12.88 23.04 -1.13
CA GLU A 239 14.29 23.31 -1.47
C GLU A 239 14.54 23.37 -2.98
N THR A 240 13.62 22.85 -3.80
CA THR A 240 13.71 22.97 -5.26
C THR A 240 13.39 24.38 -5.79
N GLY A 241 12.86 25.27 -4.94
CA GLY A 241 12.44 26.63 -5.32
C GLY A 241 11.20 26.69 -6.22
N LYS A 242 10.47 25.56 -6.36
CA LYS A 242 9.28 25.51 -7.22
C LYS A 242 7.99 25.96 -6.53
N HIS A 243 8.04 26.30 -5.25
CA HIS A 243 6.89 26.75 -4.45
C HIS A 243 5.64 25.87 -4.60
N THR A 244 5.83 24.57 -4.54
CA THR A 244 4.76 23.60 -4.79
C THR A 244 4.80 22.42 -3.81
N SER A 245 5.37 22.61 -2.61
CA SER A 245 5.21 21.64 -1.52
C SER A 245 3.73 21.57 -1.11
N THR A 246 3.34 20.44 -0.55
CA THR A 246 1.95 20.24 -0.12
C THR A 246 1.50 21.36 0.84
N ARG A 247 2.38 21.80 1.74
CA ARG A 247 2.06 22.88 2.71
C ARG A 247 1.78 24.22 2.04
N GLU A 248 2.47 24.53 0.96
CA GLU A 248 2.25 25.76 0.18
C GLU A 248 0.94 25.70 -0.60
N MET A 249 0.55 24.51 -1.07
CA MET A 249 -0.68 24.33 -1.84
C MET A 249 -1.91 24.11 -0.97
N SER A 250 -1.76 23.56 0.22
CA SER A 250 -2.87 23.25 1.14
C SER A 250 -2.44 23.39 2.58
N ALA A 251 -3.10 24.26 3.34
CA ALA A 251 -2.83 24.46 4.77
C ALA A 251 -3.12 23.19 5.60
N THR A 252 -4.00 22.33 5.11
CA THR A 252 -4.41 21.08 5.78
C THR A 252 -3.65 19.85 5.30
N GLY A 253 -2.88 19.96 4.21
CA GLY A 253 -2.27 18.82 3.52
C GLY A 253 -3.21 18.14 2.52
N VAL A 254 -4.51 18.34 2.60
CA VAL A 254 -5.47 17.74 1.65
C VAL A 254 -5.33 18.38 0.27
N TRP A 255 -4.98 17.59 -0.73
CA TRP A 255 -4.81 18.04 -2.10
C TRP A 255 -5.99 17.60 -2.96
N SER A 256 -7.14 18.22 -2.70
CA SER A 256 -8.43 17.94 -3.31
C SER A 256 -9.30 19.20 -3.37
N GLU A 257 -10.07 19.37 -4.45
CA GLU A 257 -11.12 20.39 -4.55
C GLU A 257 -12.43 19.96 -3.88
N ARG A 258 -12.53 18.67 -3.53
CA ARG A 258 -13.73 18.12 -2.89
C ARG A 258 -13.70 18.35 -1.38
N ASP A 259 -14.90 18.42 -0.80
CA ASP A 259 -15.07 18.42 0.64
C ASP A 259 -14.89 17.01 1.20
N THR A 260 -13.91 16.80 2.09
CA THR A 260 -13.64 15.48 2.65
C THR A 260 -14.78 14.94 3.52
N ARG A 261 -15.76 15.77 3.92
CA ARG A 261 -17.02 15.32 4.55
C ARG A 261 -17.93 14.51 3.64
N GLU A 262 -17.71 14.55 2.32
CA GLU A 262 -18.41 13.69 1.34
C GLU A 262 -17.95 12.22 1.39
N SER A 263 -16.91 11.92 2.14
CA SER A 263 -16.35 10.57 2.24
C SER A 263 -17.29 9.62 2.95
N THR A 264 -17.41 8.39 2.43
CA THR A 264 -18.21 7.34 3.02
C THR A 264 -17.50 5.98 2.99
N ALA A 265 -17.73 5.15 4.00
CA ALA A 265 -17.21 3.78 4.03
C ALA A 265 -17.72 2.95 2.83
N GLU A 266 -18.92 3.22 2.33
CA GLU A 266 -19.49 2.53 1.16
C GLU A 266 -18.70 2.83 -0.12
N GLN A 267 -18.32 4.10 -0.36
CA GLN A 267 -17.45 4.46 -1.48
C GLN A 267 -16.08 3.78 -1.35
N GLY A 268 -15.51 3.77 -0.13
CA GLY A 268 -14.24 3.10 0.17
C GLY A 268 -14.33 1.59 -0.07
N ARG A 269 -15.42 0.94 0.34
CA ARG A 269 -15.69 -0.47 0.10
C ARG A 269 -15.74 -0.76 -1.40
N ALA A 270 -16.56 -0.04 -2.14
CA ALA A 270 -16.74 -0.24 -3.57
C ALA A 270 -15.42 -0.10 -4.35
N ALA A 271 -14.63 0.94 -4.05
CA ALA A 271 -13.33 1.17 -4.67
C ALA A 271 -12.33 0.06 -4.30
N THR A 272 -12.27 -0.34 -3.03
CA THR A 272 -11.38 -1.41 -2.56
C THR A 272 -11.73 -2.76 -3.18
N GLU A 273 -13.00 -3.14 -3.19
CA GLU A 273 -13.47 -4.40 -3.80
C GLU A 273 -13.19 -4.44 -5.30
N SER A 274 -13.41 -3.33 -6.01
CA SER A 274 -13.07 -3.20 -7.43
C SER A 274 -11.59 -3.43 -7.68
N PHE A 275 -10.72 -2.78 -6.91
CA PHE A 275 -9.27 -2.95 -7.00
C PHE A 275 -8.84 -4.39 -6.70
N VAL A 276 -9.32 -4.97 -5.59
CA VAL A 276 -8.99 -6.34 -5.20
C VAL A 276 -9.44 -7.34 -6.26
N ASN A 277 -10.65 -7.20 -6.81
CA ASN A 277 -11.15 -8.10 -7.86
C ASN A 277 -10.33 -7.99 -9.15
N ALA A 278 -9.92 -6.77 -9.55
CA ALA A 278 -9.03 -6.58 -10.70
C ALA A 278 -7.66 -7.22 -10.47
N ALA A 279 -7.09 -7.09 -9.27
CA ALA A 279 -5.83 -7.73 -8.90
C ALA A 279 -5.92 -9.26 -8.92
N VAL A 280 -7.00 -9.82 -8.39
CA VAL A 280 -7.26 -11.27 -8.43
C VAL A 280 -7.37 -11.75 -9.88
N ALA A 281 -8.14 -11.06 -10.73
CA ALA A 281 -8.27 -11.41 -12.15
C ALA A 281 -6.92 -11.36 -12.88
N PHE A 282 -6.08 -10.36 -12.61
CA PHE A 282 -4.73 -10.27 -13.14
C PHE A 282 -3.88 -11.48 -12.72
N ILE A 283 -3.88 -11.82 -11.44
CA ILE A 283 -3.12 -12.93 -10.88
C ILE A 283 -3.54 -14.26 -11.51
N GLU A 284 -4.84 -14.53 -11.57
CA GLU A 284 -5.37 -15.77 -12.14
C GLU A 284 -5.07 -15.86 -13.65
N LYS A 285 -5.17 -14.74 -14.37
CA LYS A 285 -4.76 -14.68 -15.77
C LYS A 285 -3.27 -14.98 -15.94
N TRP A 286 -2.42 -14.42 -15.08
CA TRP A 286 -0.98 -14.68 -15.14
C TRP A 286 -0.63 -16.14 -14.85
N LYS A 287 -1.32 -16.78 -13.88
CA LYS A 287 -1.17 -18.23 -13.62
C LYS A 287 -1.48 -19.06 -14.87
N THR A 288 -2.49 -18.66 -15.64
CA THR A 288 -2.89 -19.34 -16.90
C THR A 288 -1.83 -19.15 -17.99
N LEU A 289 -1.30 -17.91 -18.14
CA LEU A 289 -0.29 -17.59 -19.16
C LEU A 289 1.07 -18.22 -18.87
N ARG A 290 1.39 -18.39 -17.60
CA ARG A 290 2.64 -19.00 -17.15
C ARG A 290 2.35 -20.00 -16.02
N PRO A 291 2.17 -21.27 -16.32
CA PRO A 291 2.00 -22.32 -15.31
C PRO A 291 3.18 -22.39 -14.33
N LEU A 292 2.90 -22.87 -13.13
CA LEU A 292 3.91 -23.06 -12.09
C LEU A 292 4.95 -24.09 -12.51
N ALA A 293 6.23 -23.70 -12.50
CA ALA A 293 7.32 -24.64 -12.71
C ALA A 293 7.58 -25.50 -11.45
N PRO A 294 8.13 -26.71 -11.57
CA PRO A 294 8.53 -27.53 -10.43
C PRO A 294 9.40 -26.76 -9.43
N LEU A 295 9.24 -27.02 -8.13
CA LEU A 295 9.99 -26.29 -7.11
C LEU A 295 11.50 -26.49 -7.26
N ALA A 296 11.95 -27.70 -7.58
CA ALA A 296 13.37 -27.99 -7.80
C ALA A 296 13.98 -27.11 -8.90
N ASP A 297 13.25 -26.88 -10.01
CA ASP A 297 13.73 -26.05 -11.11
C ASP A 297 13.79 -24.55 -10.74
N ARG A 298 13.01 -24.13 -9.74
CA ARG A 298 12.98 -22.75 -9.25
C ARG A 298 14.06 -22.46 -8.20
N GLN A 299 14.56 -23.49 -7.53
CA GLN A 299 15.61 -23.39 -6.50
C GLN A 299 17.01 -23.64 -7.03
N ALA A 300 17.13 -24.25 -8.20
CA ALA A 300 18.40 -24.62 -8.80
C ALA A 300 19.15 -23.48 -9.53
N LYS A 301 18.67 -22.24 -9.49
CA LYS A 301 19.26 -21.11 -10.25
C LYS A 301 19.56 -19.92 -9.36
#